data_7b1a758fb83c6f00752922a6dcc45766
#
_entry.id   7b1a758fb83c6f00752922a6dcc45766
#
_cell.length_a   1.000
_cell.length_b   1.000
_cell.length_c   1.000
_cell.angle_alpha   90.00
_cell.angle_beta   90.00
_cell.angle_gamma   90.00
#
_symmetry.space_group_name_H-M   'P 1'
#
loop_
_entity.id
_entity.type
_entity.pdbx_description
1 polymer ?
#
loop_
_entity_poly.entity_id
_entity_poly.type
_entity_poly.pdbx_seq_one_letter_code
_entity_poly.pdbx_strand_id
1 'polypeptide(L)'
;MNPIGNARHLRREQTDEEKELWRALRAGRFAGFKFRRQHPLGKYFLDFYCPAARLSIELDGFQHGLPEQRQRDEEREIFLASEGIEELRFWNHQWRGNREGVLLEIWNALHRRTGCVAVVRKVQNHRFFPPKADALIQPPPEPL
;
A
#
# COMPACT_ATOMS: atom_id res chain seq x y z
N MET A 1 25.36 -5.18 6.63
CA MET A 1 24.42 -4.91 5.51
C MET A 1 23.96 -3.48 5.57
N ASN A 2 24.09 -2.77 4.47
CA ASN A 2 23.67 -1.37 4.41
C ASN A 2 22.20 -1.27 3.96
N PRO A 3 21.25 -0.90 4.84
CA PRO A 3 19.83 -0.86 4.46
C PRO A 3 19.55 0.10 3.31
N ILE A 4 20.27 1.22 3.24
CA ILE A 4 20.07 2.21 2.18
C ILE A 4 20.51 1.64 0.82
N GLY A 5 21.64 0.94 0.79
CA GLY A 5 22.12 0.29 -0.43
C GLY A 5 21.17 -0.78 -0.92
N ASN A 6 20.65 -1.59 -0.01
CA ASN A 6 19.68 -2.62 -0.35
C ASN A 6 18.36 -2.03 -0.85
N ALA A 7 17.89 -0.96 -0.24
CA ALA A 7 16.68 -0.29 -0.68
C ALA A 7 16.82 0.27 -2.11
N ARG A 8 17.99 0.84 -2.43
CA ARG A 8 18.26 1.31 -3.79
C ARG A 8 18.28 0.18 -4.80
N HIS A 9 18.89 -0.95 -4.44
CA HIS A 9 18.91 -2.14 -5.29
C HIS A 9 17.50 -2.64 -5.56
N LEU A 10 16.69 -2.79 -4.53
CA LEU A 10 15.30 -3.24 -4.64
C LEU A 10 14.46 -2.30 -5.50
N ARG A 11 14.67 -0.98 -5.41
CA ARG A 11 13.96 -0.02 -6.25
C ARG A 11 14.30 -0.19 -7.72
N ARG A 12 15.54 -0.57 -8.05
CA ARG A 12 15.94 -0.82 -9.44
C ARG A 12 15.37 -2.12 -9.99
N GLU A 13 15.13 -3.08 -9.10
CA GLU A 13 14.60 -4.39 -9.46
C GLU A 13 13.06 -4.45 -9.41
N GLN A 14 12.40 -3.31 -9.29
CA GLN A 14 10.95 -3.27 -9.23
C GLN A 14 10.29 -3.81 -10.51
N THR A 15 9.16 -4.50 -10.32
CA THR A 15 8.33 -4.95 -11.43
C THR A 15 7.63 -3.76 -12.10
N ASP A 16 7.08 -3.98 -13.28
CA ASP A 16 6.30 -2.94 -13.97
C ASP A 16 5.06 -2.54 -13.17
N GLU A 17 4.41 -3.50 -12.52
CA GLU A 17 3.25 -3.25 -11.67
C GLU A 17 3.62 -2.37 -10.48
N GLU A 18 4.76 -2.64 -9.85
CA GLU A 18 5.24 -1.81 -8.75
C GLU A 18 5.56 -0.39 -9.20
N LYS A 19 6.16 -0.25 -10.38
CA LYS A 19 6.44 1.07 -10.95
C LYS A 19 5.15 1.86 -11.23
N GLU A 20 4.13 1.19 -11.76
CA GLU A 20 2.85 1.83 -12.03
C GLU A 20 2.16 2.27 -10.74
N LEU A 21 2.14 1.41 -9.73
CA LEU A 21 1.56 1.76 -8.44
C LEU A 21 2.31 2.92 -7.82
N TRP A 22 3.63 2.91 -7.89
CA TRP A 22 4.44 4.00 -7.37
C TRP A 22 4.11 5.34 -8.04
N ARG A 23 3.87 5.35 -9.34
CA ARG A 23 3.46 6.57 -10.04
C ARG A 23 2.14 7.13 -9.50
N ALA A 24 1.24 6.25 -9.08
CA ALA A 24 -0.02 6.67 -8.49
C ALA A 24 0.13 7.20 -7.07
N LEU A 25 1.10 6.68 -6.31
CA LEU A 25 1.25 6.99 -4.89
C LEU A 25 2.24 8.12 -4.60
N ARG A 26 3.26 8.29 -5.46
CA ARG A 26 4.37 9.21 -5.17
C ARG A 26 3.97 10.67 -5.18
N ALA A 27 4.80 11.50 -4.53
CA ALA A 27 4.69 12.95 -4.55
C ALA A 27 3.35 13.49 -4.02
N GLY A 28 2.73 12.76 -3.11
CA GLY A 28 1.45 13.15 -2.53
C GLY A 28 0.29 13.09 -3.51
N ARG A 29 0.45 12.40 -4.65
CA ARG A 29 -0.59 12.30 -5.67
C ARG A 29 -1.83 11.58 -5.19
N PHE A 30 -1.66 10.65 -4.29
CA PHE A 30 -2.77 9.89 -3.78
C PHE A 30 -3.32 10.56 -2.53
N ALA A 31 -4.30 11.41 -2.72
CA ALA A 31 -5.01 12.12 -1.65
C ALA A 31 -4.11 12.99 -0.76
N GLY A 32 -2.95 13.35 -1.23
CA GLY A 32 -1.99 14.15 -0.46
C GLY A 32 -1.18 13.36 0.54
N PHE A 33 -1.37 12.04 0.63
CA PHE A 33 -0.56 11.19 1.50
C PHE A 33 0.83 11.00 0.94
N LYS A 34 1.82 10.99 1.83
CA LYS A 34 3.19 10.68 1.45
C LYS A 34 3.46 9.21 1.63
N PHE A 35 3.93 8.59 0.56
CA PHE A 35 4.36 7.19 0.56
C PHE A 35 5.86 7.11 0.35
N ARG A 36 6.46 6.11 0.96
CA ARG A 36 7.86 5.76 0.77
C ARG A 36 7.91 4.37 0.15
N ARG A 37 8.80 4.17 -0.80
CA ARG A 37 8.99 2.84 -1.39
C ARG A 37 10.23 2.18 -0.82
N GLN A 38 10.16 0.87 -0.69
CA GLN A 38 11.25 0.04 -0.15
C GLN A 38 11.76 0.61 1.18
N HIS A 39 10.80 0.85 2.08
CA HIS A 39 11.09 1.44 3.38
C HIS A 39 11.62 0.37 4.34
N PRO A 40 12.84 0.53 4.87
CA PRO A 40 13.38 -0.44 5.83
C PRO A 40 12.71 -0.30 7.18
N LEU A 41 12.30 -1.43 7.76
CA LEU A 41 11.71 -1.49 9.08
C LEU A 41 12.15 -2.79 9.74
N GLY A 42 13.01 -2.70 10.78
CA GLY A 42 13.64 -3.87 11.36
C GLY A 42 14.44 -4.62 10.29
N LYS A 43 14.19 -5.91 10.18
CA LYS A 43 14.83 -6.74 9.15
C LYS A 43 14.04 -6.80 7.84
N TYR A 44 12.93 -6.08 7.77
CA TYR A 44 12.03 -6.12 6.61
C TYR A 44 12.12 -4.86 5.77
N PHE A 45 11.69 -4.97 4.52
CA PHE A 45 11.45 -3.83 3.65
C PHE A 45 9.97 -3.79 3.32
N LEU A 46 9.38 -2.61 3.46
CA LEU A 46 7.99 -2.40 3.08
C LEU A 46 7.98 -1.82 1.67
N ASP A 47 7.27 -2.46 0.73
CA ASP A 47 7.28 -2.03 -0.66
C ASP A 47 6.82 -0.58 -0.81
N PHE A 48 5.67 -0.27 -0.22
CA PHE A 48 5.13 1.09 -0.17
C PHE A 48 4.59 1.35 1.23
N TYR A 49 5.07 2.38 1.86
CA TYR A 49 4.70 2.68 3.23
C TYR A 49 4.23 4.12 3.40
N CYS A 50 3.08 4.29 4.03
CA CYS A 50 2.55 5.60 4.42
C CYS A 50 2.69 5.77 5.93
N PRO A 51 3.67 6.56 6.41
CA PRO A 51 3.87 6.75 7.85
C PRO A 51 2.68 7.36 8.56
N ALA A 52 2.01 8.32 7.94
CA ALA A 52 0.87 9.00 8.55
C ALA A 52 -0.28 8.06 8.87
N ALA A 53 -0.52 7.07 8.03
CA ALA A 53 -1.58 6.09 8.23
C ALA A 53 -1.08 4.78 8.85
N ARG A 54 0.22 4.60 8.97
CA ARG A 54 0.84 3.33 9.35
C ARG A 54 0.30 2.19 8.48
N LEU A 55 0.33 2.43 7.18
CA LEU A 55 -0.18 1.51 6.18
C LEU A 55 0.93 1.07 5.25
N SER A 56 1.11 -0.23 5.13
CA SER A 56 2.03 -0.85 4.19
C SER A 56 1.25 -1.49 3.06
N ILE A 57 1.73 -1.33 1.84
CA ILE A 57 1.12 -1.94 0.66
C ILE A 57 2.18 -2.79 -0.02
N GLU A 58 1.82 -4.01 -0.35
CA GLU A 58 2.73 -4.94 -1.00
C GLU A 58 2.09 -5.52 -2.25
N LEU A 59 2.87 -5.55 -3.33
CA LEU A 59 2.50 -6.22 -4.57
C LEU A 59 3.33 -7.50 -4.71
N ASP A 60 2.66 -8.62 -4.78
CA ASP A 60 3.31 -9.91 -4.93
C ASP A 60 3.12 -10.45 -6.35
N GLY A 61 4.25 -10.80 -6.98
CA GLY A 61 4.22 -11.32 -8.34
C GLY A 61 3.89 -12.79 -8.43
N PHE A 62 4.18 -13.53 -7.40
CA PHE A 62 4.10 -14.99 -7.46
C PHE A 62 3.71 -15.58 -6.13
N GLN A 63 2.79 -16.53 -6.16
CA GLN A 63 2.35 -17.19 -4.96
C GLN A 63 3.23 -18.41 -4.69
N HIS A 64 3.95 -18.36 -3.58
CA HIS A 64 4.75 -19.47 -3.12
C HIS A 64 4.01 -20.21 -2.02
N GLY A 65 3.57 -21.43 -2.31
CA GLY A 65 2.89 -22.25 -1.33
C GLY A 65 3.82 -23.01 -0.39
N LEU A 66 5.09 -22.65 -0.34
CA LEU A 66 6.09 -23.36 0.46
C LEU A 66 5.88 -23.07 1.95
N PRO A 67 5.98 -24.10 2.82
CA PRO A 67 5.82 -23.91 4.27
C PRO A 67 6.77 -22.88 4.87
N GLU A 68 8.01 -22.84 4.40
CA GLU A 68 8.99 -21.86 4.85
C GLU A 68 8.58 -20.43 4.55
N GLN A 69 7.99 -20.21 3.38
CA GLN A 69 7.51 -18.90 2.97
C GLN A 69 6.33 -18.46 3.84
N ARG A 70 5.43 -19.38 4.16
CA ARG A 70 4.30 -19.11 5.05
C ARG A 70 4.76 -18.70 6.44
N GLN A 71 5.75 -19.37 6.98
CA GLN A 71 6.29 -19.06 8.29
C GLN A 71 6.89 -17.66 8.32
N ARG A 72 7.63 -17.27 7.28
CA ARG A 72 8.20 -15.94 7.15
C ARG A 72 7.12 -14.88 7.03
N ASP A 73 6.06 -15.18 6.28
CA ASP A 73 4.94 -14.27 6.13
C ASP A 73 4.21 -14.06 7.44
N GLU A 74 4.00 -15.12 8.22
CA GLU A 74 3.38 -15.03 9.54
C GLU A 74 4.24 -14.20 10.50
N GLU A 75 5.55 -14.42 10.52
CA GLU A 75 6.47 -13.66 11.36
C GLU A 75 6.43 -12.18 11.00
N ARG A 76 6.39 -11.87 9.70
CA ARG A 76 6.28 -10.52 9.20
C ARG A 76 4.96 -9.87 9.65
N GLU A 77 3.86 -10.57 9.51
CA GLU A 77 2.54 -10.08 9.93
C GLU A 77 2.52 -9.76 11.42
N ILE A 78 3.04 -10.65 12.24
CA ILE A 78 3.12 -10.44 13.69
C ILE A 78 3.96 -9.22 14.01
N PHE A 79 5.11 -9.08 13.36
CA PHE A 79 6.00 -7.94 13.58
C PHE A 79 5.31 -6.62 13.20
N LEU A 80 4.70 -6.56 12.02
CA LEU A 80 4.01 -5.36 11.56
C LEU A 80 2.85 -5.00 12.48
N ALA A 81 2.08 -5.99 12.90
CA ALA A 81 0.98 -5.76 13.84
C ALA A 81 1.49 -5.21 15.16
N SER A 82 2.63 -5.71 15.67
CA SER A 82 3.23 -5.21 16.89
C SER A 82 3.68 -3.75 16.78
N GLU A 83 4.01 -3.31 15.57
CA GLU A 83 4.36 -1.92 15.28
C GLU A 83 3.13 -1.05 14.97
N GLY A 84 1.95 -1.61 15.02
CA GLY A 84 0.73 -0.87 14.72
C GLY A 84 0.54 -0.59 13.23
N ILE A 85 1.13 -1.40 12.37
CA ILE A 85 1.09 -1.23 10.92
C ILE A 85 0.11 -2.23 10.32
N GLU A 86 -0.82 -1.74 9.52
CA GLU A 86 -1.69 -2.58 8.71
C GLU A 86 -1.02 -2.82 7.36
N GLU A 87 -1.07 -4.05 6.87
CA GLU A 87 -0.52 -4.39 5.56
C GLU A 87 -1.63 -4.84 4.62
N LEU A 88 -1.69 -4.21 3.45
CA LEU A 88 -2.53 -4.64 2.35
C LEU A 88 -1.64 -5.33 1.32
N ARG A 89 -2.01 -6.54 0.95
CA ARG A 89 -1.25 -7.33 -0.03
C ARG A 89 -2.13 -7.57 -1.24
N PHE A 90 -1.58 -7.27 -2.42
CA PHE A 90 -2.25 -7.51 -3.68
C PHE A 90 -1.33 -8.32 -4.58
N TRP A 91 -1.93 -9.17 -5.41
CA TRP A 91 -1.20 -9.85 -6.46
C TRP A 91 -1.00 -8.92 -7.65
N ASN A 92 0.07 -9.10 -8.40
CA ASN A 92 0.29 -8.31 -9.61
C ASN A 92 -0.89 -8.43 -10.58
N HIS A 93 -1.51 -9.61 -10.68
CA HIS A 93 -2.65 -9.80 -11.56
C HIS A 93 -3.90 -9.03 -11.08
N GLN A 94 -4.05 -8.82 -9.78
CA GLN A 94 -5.14 -7.98 -9.26
C GLN A 94 -4.95 -6.53 -9.70
N TRP A 95 -3.73 -6.03 -9.61
CA TRP A 95 -3.41 -4.69 -10.10
C TRP A 95 -3.69 -4.56 -11.59
N ARG A 96 -3.22 -5.50 -12.39
CA ARG A 96 -3.44 -5.46 -13.84
C ARG A 96 -4.92 -5.57 -14.22
N GLY A 97 -5.65 -6.41 -13.50
CA GLY A 97 -7.06 -6.67 -13.82
C GLY A 97 -8.03 -5.65 -13.24
N ASN A 98 -7.68 -5.00 -12.14
CA ASN A 98 -8.60 -4.08 -11.46
C ASN A 98 -7.84 -3.02 -10.66
N ARG A 99 -7.15 -2.14 -11.36
CA ARG A 99 -6.40 -1.04 -10.72
C ARG A 99 -7.29 -0.16 -9.86
N GLU A 100 -8.47 0.15 -10.36
CA GLU A 100 -9.42 0.99 -9.63
C GLU A 100 -9.82 0.37 -8.30
N GLY A 101 -10.07 -0.93 -8.30
CA GLY A 101 -10.41 -1.65 -7.07
C GLY A 101 -9.28 -1.67 -6.06
N VAL A 102 -8.05 -1.86 -6.53
CA VAL A 102 -6.86 -1.81 -5.67
C VAL A 102 -6.70 -0.41 -5.07
N LEU A 103 -6.78 0.63 -5.89
CA LEU A 103 -6.67 2.00 -5.42
C LEU A 103 -7.80 2.37 -4.45
N LEU A 104 -8.99 1.84 -4.68
CA LEU A 104 -10.11 2.05 -3.78
C LEU A 104 -9.88 1.41 -2.41
N GLU A 105 -9.34 0.19 -2.38
CA GLU A 105 -9.00 -0.46 -1.12
C GLU A 105 -7.95 0.31 -0.34
N ILE A 106 -6.93 0.81 -1.05
CA ILE A 106 -5.89 1.63 -0.44
C ILE A 106 -6.50 2.91 0.14
N TRP A 107 -7.36 3.56 -0.64
CA TRP A 107 -8.07 4.76 -0.19
C TRP A 107 -8.89 4.51 1.06
N ASN A 108 -9.67 3.44 1.06
CA ASN A 108 -10.50 3.09 2.20
C ASN A 108 -9.66 2.82 3.45
N ALA A 109 -8.54 2.14 3.30
CA ALA A 109 -7.63 1.89 4.41
C ALA A 109 -7.02 3.18 4.94
N LEU A 110 -6.56 4.07 4.08
CA LEU A 110 -6.01 5.37 4.48
C LEU A 110 -7.05 6.18 5.26
N HIS A 111 -8.26 6.24 4.75
CA HIS A 111 -9.35 6.97 5.39
C HIS A 111 -9.71 6.36 6.75
N ARG A 112 -9.85 5.05 6.79
CA ARG A 112 -10.18 4.33 8.02
C ARG A 112 -9.12 4.53 9.10
N ARG A 113 -7.84 4.49 8.71
CA ARG A 113 -6.74 4.59 9.67
C ARG A 113 -6.46 6.02 10.13
N THR A 114 -6.72 7.00 9.29
CA THR A 114 -6.47 8.41 9.65
C THR A 114 -7.73 9.14 10.12
N GLY A 115 -8.90 8.67 9.73
CA GLY A 115 -10.15 9.35 10.03
C GLY A 115 -10.23 10.75 9.41
N CYS A 116 -9.45 11.04 8.39
CA CYS A 116 -9.26 12.38 7.89
C CYS A 116 -10.23 12.73 6.77
N VAL A 117 -11.30 13.43 7.10
CA VAL A 117 -12.30 13.88 6.12
C VAL A 117 -11.70 14.88 5.12
N ALA A 118 -10.71 15.66 5.53
CA ALA A 118 -10.04 16.61 4.64
C ALA A 118 -9.35 15.95 3.45
N VAL A 119 -8.97 14.72 3.60
CA VAL A 119 -8.35 13.93 2.54
C VAL A 119 -9.31 13.73 1.38
N VAL A 120 -10.59 13.57 1.65
CA VAL A 120 -11.62 13.40 0.63
C VAL A 120 -11.64 14.60 -0.32
N ARG A 121 -11.52 15.81 0.20
CA ARG A 121 -11.50 17.01 -0.61
C ARG A 121 -10.31 17.09 -1.55
N LYS A 122 -9.13 16.69 -1.05
CA LYS A 122 -7.93 16.66 -1.88
C LYS A 122 -8.04 15.66 -3.02
N VAL A 123 -8.68 14.56 -2.73
CA VAL A 123 -8.89 13.51 -3.71
C VAL A 123 -9.73 13.97 -4.88
N GLN A 124 -10.77 14.73 -4.63
CA GLN A 124 -11.66 15.22 -5.68
C GLN A 124 -10.92 16.06 -6.72
N ASN A 125 -9.81 16.66 -6.34
CA ASN A 125 -9.01 17.48 -7.22
C ASN A 125 -7.83 16.74 -7.87
N HIS A 126 -7.74 15.45 -7.62
CA HIS A 126 -6.56 14.70 -8.03
C HIS A 126 -6.83 13.88 -9.29
N ARG A 127 -5.95 14.03 -10.27
CA ARG A 127 -6.09 13.34 -11.57
C ARG A 127 -6.10 11.82 -11.47
N PHE A 128 -5.42 11.28 -10.47
CA PHE A 128 -5.25 9.84 -10.34
C PHE A 128 -6.27 9.21 -9.45
N PHE A 129 -7.24 10.02 -9.05
CA PHE A 129 -8.16 9.49 -8.12
C PHE A 129 -9.16 8.61 -8.78
N PRO A 130 -9.46 7.53 -8.10
CA PRO A 130 -10.38 6.58 -8.65
C PRO A 130 -11.68 7.25 -8.99
N PRO A 131 -12.26 6.80 -10.05
CA PRO A 131 -13.49 7.34 -10.55
C PRO A 131 -14.57 7.20 -9.51
N LYS A 132 -15.49 8.12 -9.54
CA LYS A 132 -16.66 8.12 -8.69
C LYS A 132 -16.34 8.41 -7.23
N ALA A 133 -16.09 9.70 -6.98
CA ALA A 133 -15.99 10.23 -5.63
C ALA A 133 -17.14 9.77 -4.74
N ASP A 134 -18.29 9.54 -5.30
CA ASP A 134 -19.47 9.07 -4.57
C ASP A 134 -19.25 7.68 -3.94
N ALA A 135 -18.53 6.82 -4.62
CA ALA A 135 -18.23 5.49 -4.08
C ALA A 135 -17.28 5.57 -2.91
N LEU A 136 -16.49 6.63 -2.81
CA LEU A 136 -15.48 6.82 -1.78
C LEU A 136 -16.02 7.51 -0.55
N ILE A 137 -17.07 8.26 -0.72
CA ILE A 137 -17.73 9.01 0.35
C ILE A 137 -18.72 8.13 1.10
N GLN A 138 -19.10 7.02 0.50
CA GLN A 138 -20.01 6.10 1.16
C GLN A 138 -19.39 5.53 2.41
N PRO A 139 -20.12 5.52 3.52
CA PRO A 139 -19.61 4.90 4.73
C PRO A 139 -19.34 3.42 4.46
N PRO A 140 -18.36 2.84 5.15
CA PRO A 140 -18.14 1.42 5.03
C PRO A 140 -19.43 0.69 5.39
N PRO A 141 -19.65 -0.47 4.79
CA PRO A 141 -20.82 -1.27 5.18
C PRO A 141 -20.80 -1.47 6.68
N GLU A 142 -21.95 -1.34 7.29
CA GLU A 142 -22.05 -1.49 8.72
C GLU A 142 -21.45 -2.83 9.14
N PRO A 143 -20.70 -2.85 10.25
CA PRO A 143 -20.21 -4.11 10.76
C PRO A 143 -21.40 -4.99 11.13
N LEU A 144 -21.35 -6.17 10.63
CA LEU A 144 -22.37 -7.17 10.92
C LEU A 144 -22.33 -7.59 12.39
#